data_4b1cd50ff4cd77b2595aef4ff21e0709
#
_entry.id   4b1cd50ff4cd77b2595aef4ff21e0709
#
_cell.length_a   1.000
_cell.length_b   1.000
_cell.length_c   1.000
_cell.angle_alpha   90.00
_cell.angle_beta   90.00
_cell.angle_gamma   90.00
#
_symmetry.space_group_name_H-M   'P 1'
#
loop_
_entity.id
_entity.type
_entity.pdbx_description
1 polymer ?
#
loop_
_entity_poly.entity_id
_entity_poly.type
_entity_poly.pdbx_seq_one_letter_code
_entity_poly.pdbx_strand_id
1 'polypeptide(L)'
;MAQASSSADMEQLEEEIWKLIGQYDEYFLKNKVTQDANELVNRIYDALQVSDEDFLKNVLNKRIGAEFNGQINNIFTRDKAEIALQIRDEIIDVTICNDEVNNIDNRIDMQTEVLYFDDPFILDEQRVIIYRNHSNYMDHRTHLKNKIFLSAKESNLIDEIVVNNKFEKIYDRINKVCDGNIVKGRSGWGYKKANTNKVLDARNLSTGLKTFIILKTLLANGTIEFNGSIILDEPEIHLHPEWQLAFAELIVLIHKEFGVHILVNTHSPYFLNALEVYNKKYDVSDNCKYYLAEMNGDNSYIEDVTDNI
;
A
#
# COMPACT_ATOMS: atom_id res chain seq x y z
N MET A 1 -14.85 -22.88 -6.95
CA MET A 1 -15.71 -23.19 -5.76
C MET A 1 -16.94 -23.99 -6.26
N ALA A 2 -17.20 -25.15 -5.66
CA ALA A 2 -18.32 -25.99 -6.06
C ALA A 2 -19.64 -25.32 -5.61
N GLN A 3 -20.61 -25.24 -6.54
CA GLN A 3 -21.95 -24.77 -6.26
C GLN A 3 -22.60 -25.66 -5.18
N ALA A 4 -22.92 -25.09 -4.03
CA ALA A 4 -23.77 -25.73 -3.04
C ALA A 4 -25.20 -25.84 -3.63
N SER A 5 -25.60 -27.02 -4.10
CA SER A 5 -26.84 -27.21 -4.87
C SER A 5 -27.91 -28.02 -4.12
N SER A 6 -27.76 -28.26 -2.80
CA SER A 6 -28.77 -29.01 -2.03
C SER A 6 -29.06 -28.36 -0.66
N SER A 7 -30.27 -28.58 -0.13
CA SER A 7 -30.67 -28.12 1.20
C SER A 7 -29.80 -28.72 2.32
N ALA A 8 -29.18 -29.88 2.08
CA ALA A 8 -28.25 -30.53 3.03
C ALA A 8 -26.92 -29.79 3.17
N ASP A 9 -26.43 -29.20 2.06
CA ASP A 9 -25.18 -28.41 2.07
C ASP A 9 -25.39 -27.07 2.81
N MET A 10 -26.61 -26.53 2.78
CA MET A 10 -26.99 -25.33 3.53
C MET A 10 -27.06 -25.56 5.04
N GLU A 11 -27.66 -26.68 5.49
CA GLU A 11 -27.69 -27.04 6.92
C GLU A 11 -26.28 -27.26 7.48
N GLN A 12 -25.39 -27.85 6.70
CA GLN A 12 -24.01 -28.08 7.11
C GLN A 12 -23.21 -26.77 7.19
N LEU A 13 -23.43 -25.84 6.25
CA LEU A 13 -22.83 -24.51 6.25
C LEU A 13 -23.34 -23.66 7.42
N GLU A 14 -24.64 -23.72 7.72
CA GLU A 14 -25.23 -23.08 8.90
C GLU A 14 -24.59 -23.60 10.20
N GLU A 15 -24.38 -24.91 10.32
CA GLU A 15 -23.76 -25.52 11.50
C GLU A 15 -22.30 -25.10 11.68
N GLU A 16 -21.53 -24.98 10.60
CA GLU A 16 -20.14 -24.46 10.62
C GLU A 16 -20.08 -22.98 10.97
N ILE A 17 -20.98 -22.16 10.42
CA ILE A 17 -21.08 -20.73 10.76
C ILE A 17 -21.44 -20.56 12.24
N TRP A 18 -22.39 -21.35 12.76
CA TRP A 18 -22.73 -21.31 14.19
C TRP A 18 -21.59 -21.77 15.09
N LYS A 19 -20.76 -22.74 14.67
CA LYS A 19 -19.54 -23.13 15.40
C LYS A 19 -18.51 -22.02 15.42
N LEU A 20 -18.32 -21.30 14.31
CA LEU A 20 -17.41 -20.16 14.23
C LEU A 20 -17.88 -18.98 15.08
N ILE A 21 -19.17 -18.67 15.08
CA ILE A 21 -19.76 -17.61 15.91
C ILE A 21 -19.68 -18.00 17.39
N GLY A 22 -19.94 -19.25 17.75
CA GLY A 22 -19.89 -19.75 19.14
C GLY A 22 -18.49 -19.75 19.74
N GLN A 23 -17.43 -19.77 18.95
CA GLN A 23 -16.06 -19.65 19.42
C GLN A 23 -15.64 -18.21 19.76
N TYR A 24 -16.38 -17.19 19.30
CA TYR A 24 -15.94 -15.81 19.40
C TYR A 24 -16.49 -15.03 20.59
N ASP A 25 -17.58 -15.38 21.24
CA ASP A 25 -17.97 -14.79 22.55
C ASP A 25 -19.27 -15.33 23.14
N GLU A 26 -19.20 -16.08 24.24
CA GLU A 26 -20.36 -16.47 25.08
C GLU A 26 -21.11 -15.26 25.67
N TYR A 27 -20.45 -14.11 25.77
CA TYR A 27 -21.01 -12.89 26.34
C TYR A 27 -21.91 -12.13 25.39
N PHE A 28 -21.59 -12.10 24.08
CA PHE A 28 -22.39 -11.42 23.04
C PHE A 28 -23.69 -12.20 22.73
N LEU A 29 -23.66 -13.51 22.88
CA LEU A 29 -24.73 -14.43 22.48
C LEU A 29 -25.94 -14.41 23.41
N LYS A 30 -25.83 -13.95 24.66
CA LYS A 30 -26.92 -14.04 25.64
C LYS A 30 -28.02 -12.98 25.55
N ASN A 31 -27.85 -11.89 24.84
CA ASN A 31 -28.76 -10.73 24.96
C ASN A 31 -29.45 -10.18 23.68
N LYS A 32 -29.17 -10.69 22.44
CA LYS A 32 -29.87 -10.20 21.23
C LYS A 32 -29.84 -11.12 19.99
N VAL A 33 -29.51 -12.36 20.11
CA VAL A 33 -28.79 -13.14 19.09
C VAL A 33 -29.65 -13.84 18.04
N THR A 34 -30.89 -14.10 18.28
CA THR A 34 -31.68 -14.92 17.34
C THR A 34 -32.13 -14.15 16.08
N GLN A 35 -32.39 -12.86 16.19
CA GLN A 35 -32.80 -12.05 15.05
C GLN A 35 -31.57 -11.56 14.23
N ASP A 36 -30.52 -11.15 14.91
CA ASP A 36 -29.27 -10.68 14.30
C ASP A 36 -28.48 -11.81 13.61
N ALA A 37 -28.60 -13.05 14.10
CA ALA A 37 -27.91 -14.20 13.52
C ALA A 37 -28.53 -14.67 12.20
N ASN A 38 -29.85 -14.73 12.11
CA ASN A 38 -30.52 -15.04 10.85
C ASN A 38 -30.28 -13.96 9.79
N GLU A 39 -30.23 -12.70 10.20
CA GLU A 39 -29.87 -11.60 9.30
C GLU A 39 -28.41 -11.72 8.83
N LEU A 40 -27.48 -12.11 9.71
CA LEU A 40 -26.07 -12.36 9.36
C LEU A 40 -25.93 -13.54 8.39
N VAL A 41 -26.62 -14.65 8.65
CA VAL A 41 -26.64 -15.83 7.78
C VAL A 41 -27.20 -15.47 6.39
N ASN A 42 -28.30 -14.73 6.32
CA ASN A 42 -28.84 -14.27 5.05
C ASN A 42 -27.88 -13.34 4.31
N ARG A 43 -27.22 -12.42 5.01
CA ARG A 43 -26.21 -11.54 4.40
C ARG A 43 -24.98 -12.31 3.87
N ILE A 44 -24.55 -13.36 4.60
CA ILE A 44 -23.47 -14.24 4.12
C ILE A 44 -23.93 -15.02 2.90
N TYR A 45 -25.15 -15.56 2.93
CA TYR A 45 -25.74 -16.29 1.80
C TYR A 45 -25.87 -15.39 0.56
N ASP A 46 -26.40 -14.17 0.72
CA ASP A 46 -26.50 -13.19 -0.37
C ASP A 46 -25.10 -12.82 -0.89
N ALA A 47 -24.11 -12.67 -0.01
CA ALA A 47 -22.72 -12.40 -0.40
C ALA A 47 -22.08 -13.55 -1.19
N LEU A 48 -22.43 -14.81 -0.88
CA LEU A 48 -21.96 -15.99 -1.61
C LEU A 48 -22.64 -16.18 -2.99
N GLN A 49 -23.77 -15.50 -3.23
CA GLN A 49 -24.47 -15.51 -4.52
C GLN A 49 -24.01 -14.40 -5.47
N VAL A 50 -23.19 -13.45 -4.97
CA VAL A 50 -22.65 -12.37 -5.79
C VAL A 50 -21.62 -12.95 -6.78
N SER A 51 -21.73 -12.57 -8.06
CA SER A 51 -20.75 -12.97 -9.06
C SER A 51 -19.36 -12.36 -8.73
N ASP A 52 -18.28 -13.02 -9.14
CA ASP A 52 -16.92 -12.51 -8.96
C ASP A 52 -16.76 -11.10 -9.57
N GLU A 53 -17.44 -10.85 -10.70
CA GLU A 53 -17.47 -9.54 -11.35
C GLU A 53 -18.15 -8.46 -10.50
N ASP A 54 -19.34 -8.75 -9.97
CA ASP A 54 -20.06 -7.80 -9.11
C ASP A 54 -19.33 -7.57 -7.79
N PHE A 55 -18.67 -8.61 -7.26
CA PHE A 55 -17.82 -8.48 -6.09
C PHE A 55 -16.65 -7.52 -6.37
N LEU A 56 -15.93 -7.71 -7.47
CA LEU A 56 -14.82 -6.84 -7.88
C LEU A 56 -15.29 -5.41 -8.13
N LYS A 57 -16.42 -5.21 -8.82
CA LYS A 57 -17.01 -3.87 -9.01
C LYS A 57 -17.28 -3.18 -7.69
N ASN A 58 -17.90 -3.89 -6.75
CA ASN A 58 -18.17 -3.34 -5.41
C ASN A 58 -16.90 -2.98 -4.64
N VAL A 59 -15.88 -3.84 -4.70
CA VAL A 59 -14.57 -3.58 -4.06
C VAL A 59 -13.92 -2.36 -4.68
N LEU A 60 -13.84 -2.28 -6.00
CA LEU A 60 -13.23 -1.15 -6.70
C LEU A 60 -14.01 0.15 -6.48
N ASN A 61 -15.34 0.14 -6.55
CA ASN A 61 -16.15 1.33 -6.26
C ASN A 61 -15.85 1.90 -4.89
N LYS A 62 -15.75 1.05 -3.87
CA LYS A 62 -15.44 1.49 -2.51
C LYS A 62 -14.01 2.00 -2.37
N ARG A 63 -13.05 1.33 -3.03
CA ARG A 63 -11.64 1.69 -2.98
C ARG A 63 -11.39 3.01 -3.70
N ILE A 64 -11.83 3.12 -4.95
CA ILE A 64 -11.67 4.33 -5.77
C ILE A 64 -12.49 5.48 -5.17
N GLY A 65 -13.70 5.21 -4.69
CA GLY A 65 -14.52 6.21 -4.00
C GLY A 65 -13.84 6.75 -2.74
N ALA A 66 -13.10 5.93 -1.98
CA ALA A 66 -12.32 6.39 -0.83
C ALA A 66 -11.13 7.26 -1.25
N GLU A 67 -10.42 6.91 -2.33
CA GLU A 67 -9.28 7.67 -2.84
C GLU A 67 -9.70 9.06 -3.37
N PHE A 68 -10.77 9.12 -4.12
CA PHE A 68 -11.22 10.34 -4.79
C PHE A 68 -12.35 11.07 -4.07
N ASN A 69 -12.69 10.69 -2.84
CA ASN A 69 -13.81 11.25 -2.07
C ASN A 69 -15.14 11.21 -2.86
N GLY A 70 -15.36 10.18 -3.65
CA GLY A 70 -16.55 9.98 -4.47
C GLY A 70 -16.62 10.85 -5.73
N GLN A 71 -15.57 11.57 -6.10
CA GLN A 71 -15.48 12.39 -7.32
C GLN A 71 -14.43 11.78 -8.25
N ILE A 72 -14.80 10.77 -9.02
CA ILE A 72 -13.88 9.99 -9.84
C ILE A 72 -13.80 10.54 -11.27
N ASN A 73 -14.97 10.80 -11.88
CA ASN A 73 -15.04 11.35 -13.21
C ASN A 73 -14.71 12.85 -13.20
N ASN A 74 -14.19 13.36 -14.32
CA ASN A 74 -13.95 14.78 -14.48
C ASN A 74 -15.25 15.56 -14.28
N ILE A 75 -15.30 16.43 -13.26
CA ILE A 75 -16.50 17.21 -12.88
C ILE A 75 -16.93 18.22 -13.93
N PHE A 76 -16.05 18.64 -14.83
CA PHE A 76 -16.31 19.66 -15.86
C PHE A 76 -16.84 19.03 -17.14
N THR A 77 -16.26 17.91 -17.61
CA THR A 77 -16.68 17.24 -18.84
C THR A 77 -17.67 16.11 -18.59
N ARG A 78 -17.62 15.49 -17.42
CA ARG A 78 -18.38 14.27 -17.05
C ARG A 78 -18.17 13.09 -18.00
N ASP A 79 -17.06 13.09 -18.72
CA ASP A 79 -16.70 12.01 -19.60
C ASP A 79 -16.42 10.74 -18.79
N LYS A 80 -16.59 9.58 -19.44
CA LYS A 80 -16.17 8.32 -18.84
C LYS A 80 -14.66 8.36 -18.56
N ALA A 81 -14.25 7.75 -17.46
CA ALA A 81 -12.85 7.47 -17.18
C ALA A 81 -12.55 6.01 -17.51
N GLU A 82 -11.39 5.76 -18.06
CA GLU A 82 -10.91 4.42 -18.40
C GLU A 82 -9.55 4.20 -17.74
N ILE A 83 -9.39 3.05 -17.09
CA ILE A 83 -8.12 2.62 -16.50
C ILE A 83 -7.75 1.30 -17.17
N ALA A 84 -6.63 1.28 -17.86
CA ALA A 84 -6.04 0.08 -18.42
C ALA A 84 -4.73 -0.23 -17.70
N LEU A 85 -4.61 -1.40 -17.10
CA LEU A 85 -3.40 -1.89 -16.46
C LEU A 85 -2.93 -3.14 -17.17
N GLN A 86 -1.77 -3.06 -17.81
CA GLN A 86 -1.15 -4.22 -18.45
C GLN A 86 -0.04 -4.78 -17.56
N ILE A 87 -0.12 -6.09 -17.29
CA ILE A 87 0.89 -6.83 -16.54
C ILE A 87 1.26 -8.06 -17.37
N ARG A 88 2.47 -8.07 -17.92
CA ARG A 88 2.90 -9.07 -18.92
C ARG A 88 1.98 -9.04 -20.15
N ASP A 89 1.30 -10.16 -20.43
CA ASP A 89 0.40 -10.33 -21.58
C ASP A 89 -1.10 -10.19 -21.19
N GLU A 90 -1.37 -9.89 -19.92
CA GLU A 90 -2.74 -9.76 -19.39
C GLU A 90 -3.08 -8.28 -19.15
N ILE A 91 -4.34 -7.93 -19.39
CA ILE A 91 -4.84 -6.56 -19.25
C ILE A 91 -6.02 -6.56 -18.28
N ILE A 92 -6.04 -5.56 -17.40
CA ILE A 92 -7.21 -5.20 -16.61
C ILE A 92 -7.76 -3.90 -17.19
N ASP A 93 -8.99 -3.91 -17.69
CA ASP A 93 -9.68 -2.73 -18.16
C ASP A 93 -10.85 -2.39 -17.22
N VAL A 94 -10.87 -1.17 -16.72
CA VAL A 94 -11.92 -0.65 -15.87
C VAL A 94 -12.53 0.59 -16.52
N THR A 95 -13.85 0.59 -16.68
CA THR A 95 -14.60 1.75 -17.16
C THR A 95 -15.45 2.33 -16.02
N ILE A 96 -15.34 3.63 -15.82
CA ILE A 96 -16.00 4.39 -14.76
C ILE A 96 -16.90 5.45 -15.38
N CYS A 97 -18.18 5.44 -15.03
CA CYS A 97 -19.17 6.42 -15.48
C CYS A 97 -20.00 6.89 -14.29
N ASN A 98 -20.24 8.21 -14.21
CA ASN A 98 -20.99 8.83 -13.10
C ASN A 98 -20.43 8.48 -11.72
N ASP A 99 -19.10 8.48 -11.60
CA ASP A 99 -18.36 8.16 -10.37
C ASP A 99 -18.52 6.71 -9.88
N GLU A 100 -18.98 5.81 -10.74
CA GLU A 100 -19.15 4.39 -10.43
C GLU A 100 -18.46 3.51 -11.49
N VAL A 101 -17.91 2.38 -11.05
CA VAL A 101 -17.32 1.36 -11.92
C VAL A 101 -18.43 0.63 -12.66
N ASN A 102 -18.49 0.81 -13.97
CA ASN A 102 -19.51 0.20 -14.82
C ASN A 102 -19.10 -1.17 -15.34
N ASN A 103 -17.85 -1.29 -15.74
CA ASN A 103 -17.34 -2.52 -16.33
C ASN A 103 -15.91 -2.80 -15.84
N ILE A 104 -15.62 -4.09 -15.64
CA ILE A 104 -14.28 -4.61 -15.35
C ILE A 104 -14.06 -5.81 -16.27
N ASP A 105 -13.01 -5.76 -17.08
CA ASP A 105 -12.43 -6.96 -17.68
C ASP A 105 -11.15 -7.27 -16.92
N ASN A 106 -11.18 -8.28 -16.06
CA ASN A 106 -10.05 -8.70 -15.24
C ASN A 106 -9.69 -10.13 -15.54
N ARG A 107 -8.48 -10.34 -16.05
CA ARG A 107 -7.91 -11.65 -16.36
C ARG A 107 -6.69 -11.97 -15.53
N ILE A 108 -6.35 -11.11 -14.56
CA ILE A 108 -5.13 -11.23 -13.76
C ILE A 108 -5.47 -11.73 -12.37
N ASP A 109 -4.90 -12.87 -11.99
CA ASP A 109 -4.87 -13.34 -10.61
C ASP A 109 -3.55 -12.91 -9.96
N MET A 110 -3.55 -11.72 -9.35
CA MET A 110 -2.40 -11.17 -8.65
C MET A 110 -2.63 -11.08 -7.15
N GLN A 111 -1.65 -11.55 -6.40
CA GLN A 111 -1.63 -11.47 -4.93
C GLN A 111 -0.54 -10.51 -4.41
N THR A 112 -0.17 -9.51 -5.20
CA THR A 112 0.84 -8.50 -4.82
C THR A 112 0.20 -7.24 -4.28
N GLU A 113 0.75 -6.74 -3.20
CA GLU A 113 0.34 -5.48 -2.58
C GLU A 113 1.18 -4.32 -3.14
N VAL A 114 0.55 -3.18 -3.39
CA VAL A 114 1.23 -1.95 -3.80
C VAL A 114 1.25 -0.98 -2.62
N LEU A 115 2.42 -0.47 -2.28
CA LEU A 115 2.58 0.59 -1.31
C LEU A 115 2.61 1.94 -2.02
N TYR A 116 1.79 2.87 -1.59
CA TYR A 116 1.82 4.25 -2.06
C TYR A 116 2.30 5.17 -0.93
N PHE A 117 3.34 5.96 -1.19
CA PHE A 117 3.94 6.89 -0.24
C PHE A 117 4.03 8.28 -0.86
N ASP A 118 3.20 9.19 -0.36
CA ASP A 118 3.09 10.58 -0.80
C ASP A 118 3.61 11.58 0.26
N ASP A 119 3.44 11.28 1.55
CA ASP A 119 3.58 12.27 2.59
C ASP A 119 4.17 11.70 3.89
N PRO A 120 5.35 12.18 4.33
CA PRO A 120 5.96 11.75 5.58
C PRO A 120 5.23 12.24 6.84
N PHE A 121 4.31 13.22 6.74
CA PHE A 121 3.49 13.67 7.87
C PHE A 121 2.50 12.61 8.36
N ILE A 122 2.35 11.50 7.67
CA ILE A 122 1.61 10.34 8.14
C ILE A 122 2.08 9.87 9.54
N LEU A 123 3.34 10.11 9.91
CA LEU A 123 3.86 9.83 11.25
C LEU A 123 3.28 10.75 12.33
N ASP A 124 2.69 11.87 11.98
CA ASP A 124 2.02 12.78 12.92
C ASP A 124 0.61 12.30 13.28
N GLU A 125 0.02 11.47 12.43
CA GLU A 125 -1.28 10.88 12.59
C GLU A 125 -1.23 9.59 13.44
N GLN A 126 -0.81 9.69 14.68
CA GLN A 126 -0.52 8.53 15.54
C GLN A 126 -1.74 7.69 15.94
N ARG A 127 -2.95 8.14 15.64
CA ARG A 127 -4.16 7.35 15.91
C ARG A 127 -4.37 6.34 14.80
N VAL A 128 -4.10 5.08 15.11
CA VAL A 128 -4.51 3.97 14.24
C VAL A 128 -6.01 3.80 14.40
N ILE A 129 -6.76 4.12 13.37
CA ILE A 129 -8.20 3.87 13.36
C ILE A 129 -8.40 2.41 12.99
N ILE A 130 -8.60 1.58 14.00
CA ILE A 130 -9.05 0.21 13.78
C ILE A 130 -10.54 0.31 13.44
N TYR A 131 -10.85 0.32 12.16
CA TYR A 131 -12.23 0.23 11.72
C TYR A 131 -12.77 -1.16 12.06
N ARG A 132 -13.52 -1.26 13.16
CA ARG A 132 -14.25 -2.48 13.54
C ARG A 132 -15.49 -2.74 12.67
N ASN A 133 -15.90 -1.79 11.85
CA ASN A 133 -17.07 -1.92 11.00
C ASN A 133 -16.67 -2.21 9.55
N HIS A 134 -17.18 -3.27 9.02
CA HIS A 134 -16.89 -3.94 7.75
C HIS A 134 -17.14 -3.13 6.47
N SER A 135 -17.32 -1.83 6.50
CA SER A 135 -17.70 -1.04 5.32
C SER A 135 -16.70 0.01 4.85
N ASN A 136 -15.59 0.23 5.57
CA ASN A 136 -14.66 1.29 5.19
C ASN A 136 -13.42 0.69 4.54
N TYR A 137 -13.41 0.72 3.22
CA TYR A 137 -12.20 0.50 2.45
C TYR A 137 -11.21 1.62 2.77
N MET A 138 -9.96 1.23 3.03
CA MET A 138 -8.91 2.14 3.42
C MET A 138 -8.39 2.86 2.17
N ASP A 139 -8.23 4.18 2.26
CA ASP A 139 -7.41 4.94 1.33
C ASP A 139 -5.93 4.54 1.45
N HIS A 140 -5.09 5.00 0.53
CA HIS A 140 -3.66 4.70 0.53
C HIS A 140 -2.95 5.16 1.81
N ARG A 141 -3.34 6.33 2.39
CA ARG A 141 -2.75 6.85 3.62
C ARG A 141 -3.06 5.95 4.82
N THR A 142 -4.32 5.55 4.98
CA THR A 142 -4.72 4.63 6.05
C THR A 142 -4.05 3.27 5.88
N HIS A 143 -3.90 2.79 4.65
CA HIS A 143 -3.17 1.57 4.34
C HIS A 143 -1.70 1.67 4.76
N LEU A 144 -0.98 2.68 4.29
CA LEU A 144 0.42 2.92 4.65
C LEU A 144 0.61 3.07 6.16
N LYS A 145 -0.27 3.82 6.83
CA LYS A 145 -0.28 4.00 8.28
C LYS A 145 -0.41 2.68 9.04
N ASN A 146 -1.31 1.80 8.59
CA ASN A 146 -1.45 0.48 9.18
C ASN A 146 -0.20 -0.37 8.97
N LYS A 147 0.45 -0.28 7.81
CA LYS A 147 1.72 -0.98 7.56
C LYS A 147 2.84 -0.49 8.48
N ILE A 148 2.93 0.81 8.73
CA ILE A 148 3.93 1.38 9.64
C ILE A 148 3.68 0.97 11.09
N PHE A 149 2.43 1.01 11.57
CA PHE A 149 2.12 0.92 12.99
C PHE A 149 1.57 -0.43 13.46
N LEU A 150 1.01 -1.26 12.57
CA LEU A 150 0.39 -2.54 12.93
C LEU A 150 1.17 -3.77 12.45
N SER A 151 2.03 -3.63 11.45
CA SER A 151 2.76 -4.77 10.86
C SER A 151 4.04 -5.10 11.64
N ALA A 152 3.95 -5.25 12.95
CA ALA A 152 5.00 -5.92 13.70
C ALA A 152 4.84 -7.45 13.50
N LYS A 153 5.27 -7.98 12.35
CA LYS A 153 5.44 -9.43 12.21
C LYS A 153 6.51 -9.85 13.20
N GLU A 154 6.22 -10.86 14.02
CA GLU A 154 7.24 -11.62 14.74
C GLU A 154 8.11 -12.26 13.64
N SER A 155 9.33 -11.76 13.46
CA SER A 155 10.26 -12.27 12.47
C SER A 155 10.63 -13.71 12.81
N ASN A 156 10.42 -14.63 11.86
CA ASN A 156 10.93 -15.99 11.96
C ASN A 156 12.45 -15.97 11.78
N LEU A 157 13.18 -16.48 12.75
CA LEU A 157 14.65 -16.49 12.83
C LEU A 157 15.40 -17.05 11.58
N ILE A 158 14.73 -17.78 10.71
CA ILE A 158 15.33 -18.38 9.51
C ILE A 158 15.36 -17.38 8.34
N ASP A 159 14.38 -16.52 8.21
CA ASP A 159 14.36 -15.45 7.22
C ASP A 159 15.41 -14.36 7.54
N GLU A 160 15.78 -14.18 8.80
CA GLU A 160 16.77 -13.20 9.24
C GLU A 160 18.19 -13.47 8.66
N ILE A 161 18.60 -14.70 8.45
CA ILE A 161 20.01 -15.02 8.10
C ILE A 161 20.31 -14.79 6.61
N VAL A 162 19.38 -15.11 5.70
CA VAL A 162 19.57 -14.91 4.25
C VAL A 162 19.31 -13.43 3.89
N VAL A 163 18.42 -12.81 4.60
CA VAL A 163 18.02 -11.42 4.50
C VAL A 163 19.14 -10.49 5.01
N ASN A 164 19.88 -10.87 6.06
CA ASN A 164 20.87 -10.03 6.73
C ASN A 164 21.96 -9.46 5.81
N ASN A 165 22.53 -10.21 4.88
CA ASN A 165 23.63 -9.72 4.03
C ASN A 165 23.16 -8.70 2.97
N LYS A 166 21.94 -8.80 2.46
CA LYS A 166 21.37 -7.85 1.50
C LYS A 166 20.89 -6.58 2.17
N PHE A 167 20.30 -6.73 3.35
CA PHE A 167 19.87 -5.61 4.18
C PHE A 167 21.03 -4.79 4.72
N GLU A 168 22.17 -5.40 5.02
CA GLU A 168 23.30 -4.72 5.67
C GLU A 168 23.71 -3.45 4.92
N LYS A 169 23.87 -3.53 3.60
CA LYS A 169 24.23 -2.36 2.77
C LYS A 169 23.16 -1.26 2.81
N ILE A 170 21.89 -1.64 2.76
CA ILE A 170 20.77 -0.70 2.77
C ILE A 170 20.68 -0.05 4.16
N TYR A 171 20.72 -0.86 5.23
CA TYR A 171 20.70 -0.36 6.59
C TYR A 171 21.90 0.53 6.92
N ASP A 172 23.09 0.22 6.43
CA ASP A 172 24.27 1.06 6.60
C ASP A 172 24.06 2.45 5.99
N ARG A 173 23.40 2.53 4.82
CA ARG A 173 23.07 3.80 4.18
C ARG A 173 22.01 4.57 4.97
N ILE A 174 20.91 3.90 5.34
CA ILE A 174 19.84 4.50 6.13
C ILE A 174 20.38 4.98 7.49
N ASN A 175 21.19 4.18 8.17
CA ASN A 175 21.72 4.49 9.49
C ASN A 175 22.67 5.68 9.52
N LYS A 176 23.28 6.06 8.38
CA LYS A 176 24.05 7.30 8.27
C LYS A 176 23.18 8.55 8.41
N VAL A 177 21.92 8.47 8.01
CA VAL A 177 20.93 9.56 8.11
C VAL A 177 20.07 9.39 9.35
N CYS A 178 19.66 8.15 9.63
CA CYS A 178 18.69 7.80 10.66
C CYS A 178 19.15 6.58 11.45
N ASP A 179 19.88 6.78 12.54
CA ASP A 179 20.47 5.73 13.39
C ASP A 179 19.49 5.14 14.43
N GLY A 180 18.25 5.63 14.49
CA GLY A 180 17.23 5.15 15.43
C GLY A 180 16.07 4.43 14.75
N ASN A 181 15.07 4.05 15.54
CA ASN A 181 13.86 3.33 15.09
C ASN A 181 12.61 3.94 15.72
N ILE A 182 11.46 3.69 15.07
CA ILE A 182 10.15 3.98 15.64
C ILE A 182 9.86 2.97 16.75
N VAL A 183 9.41 3.48 17.88
CA VAL A 183 9.01 2.67 19.04
C VAL A 183 7.67 3.15 19.60
N LYS A 184 6.88 2.24 20.13
CA LYS A 184 5.63 2.58 20.81
C LYS A 184 5.96 3.08 22.22
N GLY A 185 5.64 4.34 22.50
CA GLY A 185 5.80 4.98 23.80
C GLY A 185 4.50 5.01 24.60
N ARG A 186 4.51 5.63 25.78
CA ARG A 186 3.31 5.78 26.63
C ARG A 186 2.25 6.70 26.05
N SER A 187 2.66 7.73 25.32
CA SER A 187 1.78 8.77 24.74
C SER A 187 1.57 8.63 23.22
N GLY A 188 2.07 7.57 22.61
CA GLY A 188 2.04 7.37 21.15
C GLY A 188 3.35 6.84 20.62
N TRP A 189 3.57 7.04 19.35
CA TRP A 189 4.79 6.59 18.67
C TRP A 189 5.89 7.63 18.78
N GLY A 190 7.11 7.18 18.96
CA GLY A 190 8.27 8.04 19.08
C GLY A 190 9.49 7.43 18.42
N TYR A 191 10.50 8.26 18.23
CA TYR A 191 11.80 7.90 17.70
C TYR A 191 12.78 7.67 18.84
N LYS A 192 13.37 6.50 18.89
CA LYS A 192 14.43 6.14 19.81
C LYS A 192 15.75 6.06 19.04
N LYS A 193 16.64 7.03 19.28
CA LYS A 193 17.99 7.04 18.71
C LYS A 193 18.81 5.88 19.28
N ALA A 194 19.69 5.29 18.45
CA ALA A 194 20.62 4.27 18.90
C ALA A 194 21.43 4.74 20.12
N ASN A 195 21.76 3.81 21.01
CA ASN A 195 22.55 4.07 22.23
C ASN A 195 21.95 5.09 23.21
N THR A 196 20.65 5.37 23.14
CA THR A 196 19.96 6.22 24.11
C THR A 196 18.70 5.53 24.63
N ASN A 197 18.28 5.90 25.87
CA ASN A 197 16.99 5.50 26.42
C ASN A 197 15.92 6.58 26.26
N LYS A 198 16.27 7.71 25.63
CA LYS A 198 15.33 8.82 25.39
C LYS A 198 14.55 8.56 24.12
N VAL A 199 13.26 8.83 24.20
CA VAL A 199 12.32 8.73 23.07
C VAL A 199 11.83 10.13 22.75
N LEU A 200 12.03 10.55 21.51
CA LEU A 200 11.47 11.79 20.96
C LEU A 200 10.13 11.46 20.33
N ASP A 201 9.09 12.26 20.59
CA ASP A 201 7.81 12.12 19.91
C ASP A 201 8.01 12.22 18.38
N ALA A 202 7.42 11.29 17.62
CA ALA A 202 7.60 11.24 16.17
C ALA A 202 7.15 12.53 15.46
N ARG A 203 6.18 13.24 16.02
CA ARG A 203 5.71 14.54 15.51
C ARG A 203 6.78 15.62 15.55
N ASN A 204 7.76 15.52 16.45
CA ASN A 204 8.85 16.48 16.61
C ASN A 204 10.06 16.21 15.71
N LEU A 205 10.00 15.18 14.86
CA LEU A 205 11.03 14.92 13.88
C LEU A 205 10.95 15.88 12.70
N SER A 206 12.10 16.19 12.09
CA SER A 206 12.11 16.89 10.80
C SER A 206 11.45 16.03 9.72
N THR A 207 10.82 16.67 8.76
CA THR A 207 10.07 15.97 7.69
C THR A 207 10.99 15.04 6.91
N GLY A 208 12.20 15.49 6.53
CA GLY A 208 13.14 14.63 5.83
C GLY A 208 13.54 13.39 6.64
N LEU A 209 13.69 13.52 7.97
CA LEU A 209 13.99 12.36 8.82
C LEU A 209 12.80 11.38 8.88
N LYS A 210 11.56 11.89 8.85
CA LYS A 210 10.35 11.07 8.78
C LYS A 210 10.35 10.19 7.53
N THR A 211 10.73 10.73 6.36
CA THR A 211 10.85 9.97 5.11
C THR A 211 11.76 8.75 5.26
N PHE A 212 12.97 8.95 5.79
CA PHE A 212 13.91 7.83 6.01
C PHE A 212 13.41 6.84 7.06
N ILE A 213 12.76 7.31 8.13
CA ILE A 213 12.21 6.44 9.17
C ILE A 213 11.09 5.58 8.65
N ILE A 214 10.19 6.12 7.82
CA ILE A 214 9.12 5.36 7.18
C ILE A 214 9.72 4.23 6.35
N LEU A 215 10.62 4.56 5.42
CA LEU A 215 11.28 3.57 4.57
C LEU A 215 11.98 2.48 5.41
N LYS A 216 12.74 2.89 6.45
CA LYS A 216 13.41 1.98 7.38
C LYS A 216 12.43 1.06 8.09
N THR A 217 11.29 1.60 8.55
CA THR A 217 10.27 0.83 9.27
C THR A 217 9.61 -0.20 8.35
N LEU A 218 9.26 0.18 7.12
CA LEU A 218 8.66 -0.71 6.13
C LEU A 218 9.60 -1.85 5.69
N LEU A 219 10.89 -1.58 5.64
CA LEU A 219 11.91 -2.62 5.45
C LEU A 219 12.02 -3.53 6.66
N ALA A 220 12.12 -2.96 7.87
CA ALA A 220 12.34 -3.70 9.10
C ALA A 220 11.18 -4.63 9.48
N ASN A 221 9.94 -4.25 9.16
CA ASN A 221 8.75 -5.06 9.47
C ASN A 221 8.35 -5.99 8.32
N GLY A 222 9.17 -6.09 7.26
CA GLY A 222 8.92 -6.96 6.12
C GLY A 222 7.75 -6.54 5.23
N THR A 223 7.30 -5.29 5.32
CA THR A 223 6.25 -4.78 4.42
C THR A 223 6.77 -4.60 2.99
N ILE A 224 8.03 -4.20 2.84
CA ILE A 224 8.71 -4.20 1.54
C ILE A 224 9.21 -5.61 1.29
N GLU A 225 8.48 -6.32 0.43
CA GLU A 225 8.73 -7.73 0.09
C GLU A 225 9.47 -7.86 -1.24
N PHE A 226 10.08 -9.03 -1.48
CA PHE A 226 10.70 -9.35 -2.77
C PHE A 226 9.66 -9.29 -3.90
N ASN A 227 10.03 -8.65 -5.01
CA ASN A 227 9.18 -8.43 -6.18
C ASN A 227 7.86 -7.70 -5.89
N GLY A 228 7.77 -6.97 -4.77
CA GLY A 228 6.65 -6.08 -4.46
C GLY A 228 6.65 -4.83 -5.33
N SER A 229 5.68 -3.95 -5.12
CA SER A 229 5.56 -2.68 -5.84
C SER A 229 5.42 -1.50 -4.89
N ILE A 230 6.13 -0.41 -5.19
CA ILE A 230 6.11 0.83 -4.41
C ILE A 230 5.90 2.01 -5.36
N ILE A 231 5.01 2.91 -5.01
CA ILE A 231 4.82 4.20 -5.66
C ILE A 231 5.30 5.29 -4.69
N LEU A 232 6.22 6.12 -5.14
CA LEU A 232 6.79 7.23 -4.40
C LEU A 232 6.41 8.52 -5.12
N ASP A 233 5.63 9.37 -4.45
CA ASP A 233 5.17 10.63 -5.01
C ASP A 233 5.96 11.79 -4.38
N GLU A 234 6.76 12.47 -5.20
CA GLU A 234 7.66 13.56 -4.80
C GLU A 234 8.47 13.28 -3.50
N PRO A 235 9.12 12.12 -3.38
CA PRO A 235 9.75 11.71 -2.13
C PRO A 235 10.89 12.64 -1.68
N GLU A 236 11.40 13.47 -2.59
CA GLU A 236 12.51 14.40 -2.33
C GLU A 236 12.08 15.76 -1.80
N ILE A 237 10.80 16.11 -1.83
CA ILE A 237 10.32 17.51 -1.61
C ILE A 237 10.76 18.11 -0.27
N HIS A 238 10.89 17.28 0.75
CA HIS A 238 11.30 17.69 2.09
C HIS A 238 12.73 17.33 2.44
N LEU A 239 13.52 16.85 1.47
CA LEU A 239 14.87 16.39 1.70
C LEU A 239 15.90 17.48 1.39
N HIS A 240 16.89 17.65 2.28
CA HIS A 240 18.08 18.40 1.97
C HIS A 240 18.81 17.78 0.76
N PRO A 241 19.47 18.55 -0.12
CA PRO A 241 20.13 18.01 -1.33
C PRO A 241 21.02 16.78 -1.09
N GLU A 242 21.80 16.76 -0.02
CA GLU A 242 22.58 15.57 0.37
C GLU A 242 21.71 14.35 0.67
N TRP A 243 20.55 14.58 1.28
CA TRP A 243 19.61 13.51 1.60
C TRP A 243 18.82 13.04 0.38
N GLN A 244 18.61 13.91 -0.61
CA GLN A 244 18.05 13.50 -1.90
C GLN A 244 18.97 12.47 -2.59
N LEU A 245 20.29 12.71 -2.58
CA LEU A 245 21.27 11.75 -3.10
C LEU A 245 21.23 10.43 -2.33
N ALA A 246 21.22 10.50 -1.00
CA ALA A 246 21.13 9.29 -0.16
C ALA A 246 19.82 8.51 -0.40
N PHE A 247 18.71 9.21 -0.58
CA PHE A 247 17.41 8.58 -0.81
C PHE A 247 17.33 7.96 -2.21
N ALA A 248 17.85 8.64 -3.25
CA ALA A 248 17.98 8.09 -4.59
C ALA A 248 18.82 6.79 -4.60
N GLU A 249 19.96 6.80 -3.90
CA GLU A 249 20.80 5.60 -3.76
C GLU A 249 20.05 4.45 -3.09
N LEU A 250 19.26 4.73 -2.03
CA LEU A 250 18.46 3.73 -1.33
C LEU A 250 17.38 3.12 -2.21
N ILE A 251 16.65 3.93 -2.98
CA ILE A 251 15.63 3.46 -3.92
C ILE A 251 16.25 2.46 -4.91
N VAL A 252 17.37 2.83 -5.52
CA VAL A 252 18.06 1.97 -6.49
C VAL A 252 18.58 0.68 -5.86
N LEU A 253 19.10 0.75 -4.63
CA LEU A 253 19.54 -0.44 -3.88
C LEU A 253 18.36 -1.36 -3.52
N ILE A 254 17.22 -0.82 -3.12
CA ILE A 254 16.00 -1.59 -2.82
C ILE A 254 15.54 -2.32 -4.09
N HIS A 255 15.47 -1.63 -5.23
CA HIS A 255 15.17 -2.27 -6.51
C HIS A 255 16.15 -3.40 -6.82
N LYS A 256 17.45 -3.14 -6.74
CA LYS A 256 18.51 -4.11 -7.08
C LYS A 256 18.47 -5.35 -6.20
N GLU A 257 18.38 -5.17 -4.88
CA GLU A 257 18.53 -6.27 -3.92
C GLU A 257 17.24 -7.07 -3.71
N PHE A 258 16.08 -6.44 -3.86
CA PHE A 258 14.78 -7.06 -3.61
C PHE A 258 13.95 -7.30 -4.86
N GLY A 259 14.34 -6.75 -6.02
CA GLY A 259 13.53 -6.83 -7.25
C GLY A 259 12.22 -6.03 -7.16
N VAL A 260 12.13 -5.07 -6.23
CA VAL A 260 10.94 -4.25 -6.05
C VAL A 260 10.72 -3.38 -7.28
N HIS A 261 9.50 -3.37 -7.80
CA HIS A 261 9.09 -2.44 -8.84
C HIS A 261 8.80 -1.08 -8.21
N ILE A 262 9.49 -0.04 -8.65
CA ILE A 262 9.37 1.28 -8.05
C ILE A 262 8.96 2.29 -9.11
N LEU A 263 7.79 2.92 -8.91
CA LEU A 263 7.36 4.10 -9.67
C LEU A 263 7.68 5.34 -8.84
N VAL A 264 8.40 6.29 -9.43
CA VAL A 264 8.73 7.57 -8.80
C VAL A 264 8.17 8.71 -9.62
N ASN A 265 7.32 9.53 -9.00
CA ASN A 265 6.94 10.83 -9.55
C ASN A 265 7.84 11.89 -8.94
N THR A 266 8.44 12.74 -9.76
CA THR A 266 9.31 13.81 -9.29
C THR A 266 9.26 15.02 -10.21
N HIS A 267 9.32 16.21 -9.61
CA HIS A 267 9.54 17.48 -10.31
C HIS A 267 10.98 18.00 -10.17
N SER A 268 11.87 17.24 -9.53
CA SER A 268 13.25 17.64 -9.25
C SER A 268 14.23 17.07 -10.29
N PRO A 269 14.78 17.90 -11.19
CA PRO A 269 15.84 17.46 -12.09
C PRO A 269 17.07 16.94 -11.35
N TYR A 270 17.34 17.48 -10.16
CA TYR A 270 18.44 17.05 -9.34
C TYR A 270 18.25 15.62 -8.79
N PHE A 271 17.03 15.31 -8.34
CA PHE A 271 16.69 13.97 -7.86
C PHE A 271 16.66 12.97 -9.00
N LEU A 272 16.09 13.33 -10.15
CA LEU A 272 16.09 12.52 -11.36
C LEU A 272 17.52 12.17 -11.80
N ASN A 273 18.41 13.17 -11.89
CA ASN A 273 19.82 12.95 -12.21
C ASN A 273 20.51 12.03 -11.19
N ALA A 274 20.18 12.15 -9.91
CA ALA A 274 20.72 11.27 -8.88
C ALA A 274 20.29 9.81 -9.11
N LEU A 275 19.02 9.56 -9.43
CA LEU A 275 18.51 8.23 -9.78
C LEU A 275 19.25 7.66 -10.99
N GLU A 276 19.43 8.46 -12.05
CA GLU A 276 20.16 8.03 -13.26
C GLU A 276 21.61 7.64 -12.94
N VAL A 277 22.31 8.46 -12.16
CA VAL A 277 23.70 8.19 -11.75
C VAL A 277 23.79 6.90 -10.95
N TYR A 278 22.87 6.68 -10.00
CA TYR A 278 22.88 5.45 -9.19
C TYR A 278 22.44 4.23 -9.97
N ASN A 279 21.51 4.36 -10.93
CA ASN A 279 21.13 3.27 -11.83
C ASN A 279 22.33 2.79 -12.66
N LYS A 280 23.13 3.72 -13.20
CA LYS A 280 24.40 3.42 -13.89
C LYS A 280 25.43 2.79 -12.95
N LYS A 281 25.60 3.35 -11.74
CA LYS A 281 26.55 2.87 -10.73
C LYS A 281 26.28 1.43 -10.30
N TYR A 282 25.02 1.05 -10.23
CA TYR A 282 24.59 -0.26 -9.74
C TYR A 282 24.20 -1.25 -10.87
N ASP A 283 24.44 -0.89 -12.14
CA ASP A 283 24.17 -1.70 -13.34
C ASP A 283 22.70 -2.16 -13.42
N VAL A 284 21.76 -1.25 -13.19
CA VAL A 284 20.31 -1.50 -13.29
C VAL A 284 19.61 -0.58 -14.30
N SER A 285 20.37 0.17 -15.10
CA SER A 285 19.81 1.13 -16.06
C SER A 285 18.87 0.49 -17.09
N ASP A 286 19.14 -0.73 -17.52
CA ASP A 286 18.31 -1.45 -18.48
C ASP A 286 16.92 -1.81 -17.94
N ASN A 287 16.74 -1.74 -16.61
CA ASN A 287 15.46 -1.98 -15.94
C ASN A 287 14.67 -0.70 -15.69
N CYS A 288 15.18 0.45 -16.12
CA CYS A 288 14.58 1.75 -15.85
C CYS A 288 13.91 2.33 -17.08
N LYS A 289 12.76 2.95 -16.87
CA LYS A 289 12.02 3.70 -17.87
C LYS A 289 11.79 5.11 -17.35
N TYR A 290 11.82 6.08 -18.27
CA TYR A 290 11.61 7.48 -17.95
C TYR A 290 10.47 8.04 -18.79
N TYR A 291 9.58 8.74 -18.12
CA TYR A 291 8.37 9.29 -18.73
C TYR A 291 8.26 10.78 -18.43
N LEU A 292 7.92 11.57 -19.46
CA LEU A 292 7.67 12.99 -19.33
C LEU A 292 6.16 13.23 -19.38
N ALA A 293 5.63 13.93 -18.39
CA ALA A 293 4.25 14.39 -18.39
C ALA A 293 4.19 15.82 -18.96
N GLU A 294 3.40 16.02 -20.01
CA GLU A 294 3.19 17.32 -20.65
C GLU A 294 1.72 17.70 -20.69
N MET A 295 1.46 19.00 -20.65
CA MET A 295 0.11 19.55 -20.81
C MET A 295 -0.13 19.95 -22.25
N ASN A 296 -1.28 19.57 -22.80
CA ASN A 296 -1.78 20.04 -24.08
C ASN A 296 -3.23 20.53 -23.92
N GLY A 297 -3.39 21.84 -23.72
CA GLY A 297 -4.66 22.42 -23.31
C GLY A 297 -5.05 21.95 -21.91
N ASP A 298 -6.25 21.36 -21.76
CA ASP A 298 -6.78 20.85 -20.51
C ASP A 298 -6.44 19.36 -20.26
N ASN A 299 -5.70 18.73 -21.17
CA ASN A 299 -5.31 17.32 -21.06
C ASN A 299 -3.82 17.18 -20.78
N SER A 300 -3.44 16.18 -20.00
CA SER A 300 -2.06 15.76 -19.81
C SER A 300 -1.76 14.50 -20.63
N TYR A 301 -0.54 14.43 -21.13
CA TYR A 301 -0.01 13.29 -21.88
C TYR A 301 1.29 12.83 -21.24
N ILE A 302 1.55 11.54 -21.35
CA ILE A 302 2.79 10.93 -20.86
C ILE A 302 3.54 10.36 -22.07
N GLU A 303 4.78 10.79 -22.24
CA GLU A 303 5.68 10.33 -23.31
C GLU A 303 6.83 9.52 -22.72
N ASP A 304 7.18 8.39 -23.36
CA ASP A 304 8.39 7.61 -23.01
C ASP A 304 9.61 8.36 -23.59
N VAL A 305 10.44 8.89 -22.72
CA VAL A 305 11.66 9.64 -23.05
C VAL A 305 12.93 8.89 -22.63
N THR A 306 12.84 7.59 -22.44
CA THR A 306 13.95 6.77 -21.92
C THR A 306 15.23 6.92 -22.73
N ASP A 307 15.12 7.06 -24.04
CA ASP A 307 16.28 7.20 -24.92
C ASP A 307 16.79 8.65 -25.07
N ASN A 308 16.07 9.63 -24.51
CA ASN A 308 16.32 11.08 -24.67
C ASN A 308 16.36 11.85 -23.34
N ILE A 309 16.68 11.21 -22.23
CA ILE A 309 16.71 11.83 -20.90
C ILE A 309 17.95 12.72 -20.71
#